data_05fa5911f4f23cd791a98cf48b788b79
#
_entry.id   05fa5911f4f23cd791a98cf48b788b79
#
_cell.length_a   1.000
_cell.length_b   1.000
_cell.length_c   1.000
_cell.angle_alpha   90.00
_cell.angle_beta   90.00
_cell.angle_gamma   90.00
#
_symmetry.space_group_name_H-M   'P 1'
#
loop_
_entity.id
_entity.type
_entity.pdbx_description
1 polymer ?
#
loop_
_entity_poly.entity_id
_entity_poly.type
_entity_poly.pdbx_seq_one_letter_code
_entity_poly.pdbx_strand_id
1 'polypeptide(L)'
;MISLLTLVTFILLLAFVPRDTPQSQSSKGNKQFAILGNWHIQLTLLAIILVCAAQYTYYTYIRTLITDYMHFPKSWLNVLLLLLGLAFIAGNKTGGFLADHGGIKRLTLVFGIQTVLLFLLAPLLPLSWLAFLCIVGICCVNSMYGSSTQVYFLDLAAAEYPESIDFASSFNSIFANVGISLGSFTAAQAACLTGIASTPYFGGVYSLLS
;
A
#
# COMPACT_ATOMS: atom_id res chain seq x y z
N MET A 1 -18.91 -17.25 -7.23
CA MET A 1 -19.37 -15.86 -7.08
C MET A 1 -18.39 -14.85 -7.67
N ILE A 2 -17.10 -14.87 -7.31
CA ILE A 2 -16.09 -13.91 -7.82
C ILE A 2 -16.00 -13.95 -9.35
N SER A 3 -15.94 -15.16 -9.97
CA SER A 3 -15.89 -15.33 -11.43
C SER A 3 -17.10 -14.76 -12.17
N LEU A 4 -18.26 -14.79 -11.55
CA LEU A 4 -19.48 -14.21 -12.14
C LEU A 4 -19.44 -12.68 -12.09
N LEU A 5 -18.93 -12.11 -10.99
CA LEU A 5 -18.72 -10.67 -10.82
C LEU A 5 -17.70 -10.13 -11.83
N THR A 6 -16.58 -10.84 -12.01
CA THR A 6 -15.56 -10.45 -13.01
C THR A 6 -16.10 -10.55 -14.44
N LEU A 7 -16.91 -11.56 -14.75
CA LEU A 7 -17.53 -11.69 -16.07
C LEU A 7 -18.51 -10.54 -16.34
N VAL A 8 -19.36 -10.20 -15.36
CA VAL A 8 -20.29 -9.05 -15.46
C VAL A 8 -19.52 -7.75 -15.65
N THR A 9 -18.46 -7.51 -14.87
CA THR A 9 -17.62 -6.31 -15.01
C THR A 9 -16.96 -6.25 -16.38
N PHE A 10 -16.48 -7.38 -16.89
CA PHE A 10 -15.89 -7.47 -18.23
C PHE A 10 -16.90 -7.14 -19.33
N ILE A 11 -18.12 -7.67 -19.24
CA ILE A 11 -19.20 -7.37 -20.21
C ILE A 11 -19.59 -5.89 -20.14
N LEU A 12 -19.70 -5.31 -18.94
CA LEU A 12 -19.99 -3.89 -18.76
C LEU A 12 -18.88 -3.01 -19.37
N LEU A 13 -17.61 -3.35 -19.16
CA LEU A 13 -16.50 -2.62 -19.79
C LEU A 13 -16.56 -2.69 -21.31
N LEU A 14 -16.83 -3.86 -21.90
CA LEU A 14 -16.97 -4.00 -23.34
C LEU A 14 -18.14 -3.20 -23.91
N ALA A 15 -19.24 -3.05 -23.16
CA ALA A 15 -20.45 -2.36 -23.59
C ALA A 15 -20.36 -0.84 -23.44
N PHE A 16 -19.70 -0.34 -22.39
CA PHE A 16 -19.74 1.07 -22.00
C PHE A 16 -18.43 1.85 -22.24
N VAL A 17 -17.30 1.15 -22.45
CA VAL A 17 -16.04 1.87 -22.73
C VAL A 17 -16.07 2.36 -24.20
N PRO A 18 -15.96 3.67 -24.45
CA PRO A 18 -15.89 4.21 -25.79
C PRO A 18 -14.68 3.64 -26.54
N ARG A 19 -14.90 3.20 -27.79
CA ARG A 19 -13.83 2.67 -28.65
C ARG A 19 -12.85 3.75 -29.12
N ASP A 20 -13.27 5.01 -29.10
CA ASP A 20 -12.49 6.17 -29.52
C ASP A 20 -11.88 6.87 -28.29
N THR A 21 -11.12 6.13 -27.48
CA THR A 21 -10.26 6.77 -26.48
C THR A 21 -9.13 7.48 -27.20
N PRO A 22 -8.89 8.79 -26.94
CA PRO A 22 -7.72 9.47 -27.48
C PRO A 22 -6.47 8.68 -27.10
N GLN A 23 -5.84 8.06 -28.06
CA GLN A 23 -4.55 7.42 -27.79
C GLN A 23 -3.58 8.55 -27.50
N SER A 24 -3.07 8.59 -26.30
CA SER A 24 -1.88 9.39 -25.99
C SER A 24 -0.85 9.10 -27.10
N GLN A 25 -0.38 10.15 -27.77
CA GLN A 25 0.63 9.98 -28.82
C GLN A 25 1.81 9.28 -28.18
N SER A 26 1.98 8.00 -28.49
CA SER A 26 3.08 7.18 -28.00
C SER A 26 4.39 7.86 -28.41
N SER A 27 4.90 8.68 -27.52
CA SER A 27 6.21 9.29 -27.66
C SER A 27 7.25 8.18 -27.74
N LYS A 28 8.18 8.28 -28.69
CA LYS A 28 9.26 7.31 -28.91
C LYS A 28 9.93 6.97 -27.58
N GLY A 29 9.89 5.70 -27.20
CA GLY A 29 10.12 5.09 -25.89
C GLY A 29 11.24 5.64 -24.97
N ASN A 30 12.21 6.39 -25.46
CA ASN A 30 13.30 6.92 -24.63
C ASN A 30 12.89 8.14 -23.78
N LYS A 31 11.90 8.93 -24.22
CA LYS A 31 11.51 10.14 -23.50
C LYS A 31 10.58 9.84 -22.31
N GLN A 32 9.83 8.74 -22.35
CA GLN A 32 8.96 8.33 -21.24
C GLN A 32 9.74 7.96 -19.97
N PHE A 33 10.96 7.46 -20.11
CA PHE A 33 11.83 7.11 -18.98
C PHE A 33 12.60 8.30 -18.40
N ALA A 34 12.55 9.47 -19.02
CA ALA A 34 13.25 10.67 -18.54
C ALA A 34 12.83 11.07 -17.11
N ILE A 35 11.57 10.83 -16.76
CA ILE A 35 11.02 11.09 -15.43
C ILE A 35 11.74 10.28 -14.33
N LEU A 36 12.26 9.07 -14.63
CA LEU A 36 13.03 8.29 -13.67
C LEU A 36 14.40 8.88 -13.35
N GLY A 37 14.90 9.85 -14.14
CA GLY A 37 16.11 10.59 -13.84
C GLY A 37 15.95 11.63 -12.73
N ASN A 38 14.71 11.96 -12.37
CA ASN A 38 14.43 12.94 -11.31
C ASN A 38 14.63 12.29 -9.93
N TRP A 39 15.54 12.88 -9.12
CA TRP A 39 15.88 12.39 -7.79
C TRP A 39 14.69 12.34 -6.83
N HIS A 40 13.79 13.30 -6.89
CA HIS A 40 12.59 13.34 -6.07
C HIS A 40 11.64 12.19 -6.39
N ILE A 41 11.52 11.83 -7.67
CA ILE A 41 10.76 10.65 -8.11
C ILE A 41 11.40 9.38 -7.55
N GLN A 42 12.71 9.21 -7.68
CA GLN A 42 13.41 8.02 -7.18
C GLN A 42 13.23 7.84 -5.68
N LEU A 43 13.34 8.91 -4.89
CA LEU A 43 13.09 8.86 -3.45
C LEU A 43 11.64 8.48 -3.12
N THR A 44 10.68 9.05 -3.84
CA THR A 44 9.27 8.71 -3.63
C THR A 44 8.97 7.27 -4.00
N LEU A 45 9.56 6.75 -5.08
CA LEU A 45 9.43 5.35 -5.48
C LEU A 45 10.05 4.40 -4.43
N LEU A 46 11.22 4.76 -3.89
CA LEU A 46 11.85 4.01 -2.81
C LEU A 46 10.96 3.99 -1.56
N ALA A 47 10.40 5.13 -1.18
CA ALA A 47 9.47 5.22 -0.06
C ALA A 47 8.24 4.32 -0.26
N ILE A 48 7.66 4.26 -1.47
CA ILE A 48 6.55 3.35 -1.79
C ILE A 48 6.95 1.89 -1.59
N ILE A 49 8.12 1.48 -2.09
CA ILE A 49 8.63 0.12 -1.92
C ILE A 49 8.74 -0.21 -0.43
N LEU A 50 9.35 0.68 0.36
CA LEU A 50 9.60 0.46 1.78
C LEU A 50 8.30 0.42 2.60
N VAL A 51 7.35 1.31 2.32
CA VAL A 51 6.03 1.33 2.97
C VAL A 51 5.21 0.08 2.66
N CYS A 52 5.19 -0.37 1.41
CA CYS A 52 4.54 -1.61 1.04
C CYS A 52 5.25 -2.83 1.66
N ALA A 53 6.57 -2.84 1.68
CA ALA A 53 7.33 -3.88 2.37
C ALA A 53 7.00 -3.90 3.87
N ALA A 54 6.97 -2.74 4.53
CA ALA A 54 6.60 -2.60 5.93
C ALA A 54 5.24 -3.25 6.24
N GLN A 55 4.24 -3.00 5.40
CA GLN A 55 2.92 -3.59 5.59
C GLN A 55 2.93 -5.10 5.39
N TYR A 56 3.54 -5.58 4.31
CA TYR A 56 3.45 -6.99 3.93
C TYR A 56 4.31 -7.92 4.78
N THR A 57 5.23 -7.40 5.61
CA THR A 57 5.95 -8.22 6.61
C THR A 57 5.02 -8.88 7.62
N TYR A 58 4.00 -8.20 8.14
CA TYR A 58 3.04 -8.79 9.07
C TYR A 58 1.75 -9.24 8.37
N TYR A 59 1.34 -8.52 7.30
CA TYR A 59 0.07 -8.80 6.60
C TYR A 59 0.06 -10.16 5.91
N THR A 60 1.22 -10.65 5.46
CA THR A 60 1.39 -11.99 4.90
C THR A 60 0.90 -13.07 5.86
N TYR A 61 1.09 -12.90 7.16
CA TYR A 61 0.67 -13.82 8.22
C TYR A 61 -0.53 -13.31 9.01
N ILE A 62 -1.31 -12.37 8.48
CA ILE A 62 -2.40 -11.71 9.20
C ILE A 62 -3.41 -12.69 9.79
N ARG A 63 -3.75 -13.78 9.07
CA ARG A 63 -4.68 -14.81 9.55
C ARG A 63 -4.14 -15.52 10.76
N THR A 64 -2.88 -15.97 10.71
CA THR A 64 -2.18 -16.64 11.80
C THR A 64 -2.03 -15.70 13.02
N LEU A 65 -1.68 -14.44 12.79
CA LEU A 65 -1.61 -13.44 13.86
C LEU A 65 -2.97 -13.30 14.58
N ILE A 66 -4.07 -13.21 13.83
CA ILE A 66 -5.41 -13.07 14.40
C ILE A 66 -5.85 -14.33 15.15
N THR A 67 -5.63 -15.54 14.60
CA THR A 67 -6.14 -16.78 15.21
C THR A 67 -5.23 -17.33 16.28
N ASP A 68 -3.93 -17.38 16.05
CA ASP A 68 -3.01 -18.15 16.87
C ASP A 68 -2.31 -17.29 17.93
N TYR A 69 -2.07 -16.00 17.63
CA TYR A 69 -1.39 -15.08 18.54
C TYR A 69 -2.35 -14.14 19.29
N MET A 70 -3.40 -13.67 18.63
CA MET A 70 -4.45 -12.87 19.29
C MET A 70 -5.60 -13.71 19.83
N HIS A 71 -5.60 -15.05 19.58
CA HIS A 71 -6.58 -16.01 20.09
C HIS A 71 -8.04 -15.71 19.71
N PHE A 72 -8.29 -15.04 18.58
CA PHE A 72 -9.65 -14.87 18.10
C PHE A 72 -10.23 -16.17 17.54
N PRO A 73 -11.52 -16.48 17.80
CA PRO A 73 -12.17 -17.64 17.20
C PRO A 73 -12.13 -17.59 15.66
N LYS A 74 -11.86 -18.73 15.02
CA LYS A 74 -11.82 -18.82 13.54
C LYS A 74 -13.13 -18.37 12.88
N SER A 75 -14.27 -18.49 13.56
CA SER A 75 -15.58 -17.99 13.10
C SER A 75 -15.62 -16.46 12.92
N TRP A 76 -14.81 -15.71 13.66
CA TRP A 76 -14.75 -14.26 13.60
C TRP A 76 -13.79 -13.73 12.54
N LEU A 77 -12.94 -14.59 12.00
CA LEU A 77 -11.87 -14.18 11.07
C LEU A 77 -12.41 -13.38 9.88
N ASN A 78 -13.51 -13.82 9.27
CA ASN A 78 -14.08 -13.12 8.11
C ASN A 78 -14.60 -11.72 8.47
N VAL A 79 -15.20 -11.57 9.66
CA VAL A 79 -15.68 -10.26 10.15
C VAL A 79 -14.50 -9.33 10.44
N LEU A 80 -13.46 -9.86 11.11
CA LEU A 80 -12.26 -9.06 11.41
C LEU A 80 -11.53 -8.62 10.12
N LEU A 81 -11.39 -9.51 9.13
CA LEU A 81 -10.82 -9.14 7.83
C LEU A 81 -11.68 -8.11 7.08
N LEU A 82 -13.02 -8.19 7.21
CA LEU A 82 -13.91 -7.18 6.65
C LEU A 82 -13.67 -5.81 7.30
N LEU A 83 -13.51 -5.77 8.63
CA LEU A 83 -13.20 -4.53 9.37
C LEU A 83 -11.86 -3.93 8.91
N LEU A 84 -10.83 -4.76 8.65
CA LEU A 84 -9.58 -4.28 8.04
C LEU A 84 -9.81 -3.70 6.65
N GLY A 85 -10.66 -4.31 5.83
CA GLY A 85 -11.05 -3.77 4.52
C GLY A 85 -11.72 -2.40 4.64
N LEU A 86 -12.59 -2.21 5.63
CA LEU A 86 -13.21 -0.90 5.91
C LEU A 86 -12.17 0.14 6.37
N ALA A 87 -11.16 -0.28 7.15
CA ALA A 87 -10.06 0.59 7.55
C ALA A 87 -9.24 1.07 6.34
N PHE A 88 -8.99 0.19 5.34
CA PHE A 88 -8.36 0.59 4.07
C PHE A 88 -9.19 1.62 3.31
N ILE A 89 -10.52 1.45 3.24
CA ILE A 89 -11.41 2.42 2.58
C ILE A 89 -11.36 3.77 3.29
N ALA A 90 -11.43 3.76 4.62
CA ALA A 90 -11.33 4.99 5.43
C ALA A 90 -9.98 5.70 5.24
N GLY A 91 -8.88 4.93 5.22
CA GLY A 91 -7.55 5.44 4.98
C GLY A 91 -7.38 6.03 3.57
N ASN A 92 -7.87 5.35 2.54
CA ASN A 92 -7.86 5.90 1.18
C ASN A 92 -8.63 7.23 1.06
N LYS A 93 -9.79 7.34 1.72
CA LYS A 93 -10.57 8.57 1.72
C LYS A 93 -9.83 9.71 2.44
N THR A 94 -9.23 9.43 3.59
CA THR A 94 -8.43 10.42 4.34
C THR A 94 -7.14 10.76 3.59
N GLY A 95 -6.54 9.81 2.89
CA GLY A 95 -5.38 10.03 2.00
C GLY A 95 -5.68 10.96 0.83
N GLY A 96 -6.86 10.83 0.20
CA GLY A 96 -7.33 11.77 -0.83
C GLY A 96 -7.45 13.20 -0.28
N PHE A 97 -8.10 13.36 0.88
CA PHE A 97 -8.19 14.66 1.54
C PHE A 97 -6.79 15.23 1.89
N LEU A 98 -5.86 14.38 2.29
CA LEU A 98 -4.49 14.78 2.59
C LEU A 98 -3.75 15.25 1.34
N ALA A 99 -3.97 14.58 0.19
CA ALA A 99 -3.38 14.93 -1.09
C ALA A 99 -3.73 16.37 -1.49
N ASP A 100 -5.00 16.76 -1.33
CA ASP A 100 -5.51 18.10 -1.65
C ASP A 100 -4.92 19.21 -0.76
N HIS A 101 -4.37 18.86 0.42
CA HIS A 101 -3.89 19.80 1.43
C HIS A 101 -2.39 19.69 1.72
N GLY A 102 -1.57 19.52 0.70
CA GLY A 102 -0.10 19.46 0.82
C GLY A 102 0.43 18.07 1.21
N GLY A 103 -0.15 17.03 0.61
CA GLY A 103 -0.03 15.62 0.93
C GLY A 103 1.37 15.11 1.22
N ILE A 104 2.37 15.39 0.37
CA ILE A 104 3.72 14.82 0.52
C ILE A 104 4.40 15.26 1.83
N LYS A 105 4.29 16.53 2.22
CA LYS A 105 4.91 17.01 3.48
C LYS A 105 4.34 16.33 4.72
N ARG A 106 3.09 15.87 4.66
CA ARG A 106 2.40 15.17 5.75
C ARG A 106 2.65 13.66 5.75
N LEU A 107 3.13 13.09 4.64
CA LEU A 107 3.45 11.66 4.54
C LEU A 107 4.53 11.25 5.54
N THR A 108 5.52 12.10 5.81
CA THR A 108 6.54 11.82 6.84
C THR A 108 5.92 11.57 8.21
N LEU A 109 4.90 12.35 8.59
CA LEU A 109 4.18 12.14 9.86
C LEU A 109 3.37 10.83 9.80
N VAL A 110 2.74 10.54 8.67
CA VAL A 110 1.97 9.31 8.44
C VAL A 110 2.89 8.08 8.59
N PHE A 111 4.07 8.10 7.98
CA PHE A 111 5.05 7.02 8.08
C PHE A 111 5.64 6.90 9.49
N GLY A 112 5.86 8.02 10.19
CA GLY A 112 6.25 8.02 11.60
C GLY A 112 5.22 7.33 12.50
N ILE A 113 3.93 7.63 12.32
CA ILE A 113 2.84 6.96 13.04
C ILE A 113 2.82 5.46 12.71
N GLN A 114 2.96 5.09 11.43
CA GLN A 114 3.01 3.69 11.00
C GLN A 114 4.16 2.95 11.66
N THR A 115 5.34 3.55 11.73
CA THR A 115 6.53 2.99 12.37
C THR A 115 6.25 2.67 13.84
N VAL A 116 5.70 3.63 14.59
CA VAL A 116 5.36 3.45 16.01
C VAL A 116 4.35 2.31 16.19
N LEU A 117 3.29 2.29 15.38
CA LEU A 117 2.27 1.24 15.44
C LEU A 117 2.84 -0.15 15.12
N LEU A 118 3.76 -0.27 14.16
CA LEU A 118 4.40 -1.54 13.81
C LEU A 118 5.29 -2.06 14.94
N PHE A 119 6.07 -1.20 15.60
CA PHE A 119 6.88 -1.60 16.76
C PHE A 119 6.01 -1.96 17.97
N LEU A 120 4.85 -1.30 18.13
CA LEU A 120 3.89 -1.63 19.20
C LEU A 120 3.10 -2.91 18.93
N LEU A 121 2.91 -3.30 17.66
CA LEU A 121 2.08 -4.45 17.33
C LEU A 121 2.59 -5.75 17.95
N ALA A 122 3.88 -6.02 17.88
CA ALA A 122 4.45 -7.27 18.38
C ALA A 122 4.24 -7.47 19.90
N PRO A 123 4.54 -6.50 20.80
CA PRO A 123 4.27 -6.65 22.22
C PRO A 123 2.78 -6.64 22.57
N LEU A 124 1.93 -6.07 21.70
CA LEU A 124 0.47 -6.04 21.90
C LEU A 124 -0.24 -7.33 21.47
N LEU A 125 0.41 -8.24 20.72
CA LEU A 125 -0.21 -9.47 20.22
C LEU A 125 -0.98 -10.27 21.28
N PRO A 126 -0.48 -10.42 22.54
CA PRO A 126 -1.24 -11.13 23.58
C PRO A 126 -2.52 -10.41 24.03
N LEU A 127 -2.60 -9.09 23.78
CA LEU A 127 -3.74 -8.24 24.13
C LEU A 127 -4.71 -8.14 22.95
N SER A 128 -5.33 -9.24 22.57
CA SER A 128 -6.15 -9.48 21.37
C SER A 128 -6.80 -8.23 20.75
N TRP A 129 -7.65 -7.53 21.50
CA TRP A 129 -8.37 -6.35 20.99
C TRP A 129 -7.47 -5.14 20.74
N LEU A 130 -6.47 -4.90 21.60
CA LEU A 130 -5.52 -3.80 21.41
C LEU A 130 -4.61 -4.04 20.19
N ALA A 131 -4.16 -5.28 20.01
CA ALA A 131 -3.41 -5.67 18.82
C ALA A 131 -4.25 -5.50 17.56
N PHE A 132 -5.53 -5.91 17.59
CA PHE A 132 -6.42 -5.75 16.46
C PHE A 132 -6.65 -4.27 16.12
N LEU A 133 -6.90 -3.41 17.12
CA LEU A 133 -7.02 -1.96 16.92
C LEU A 133 -5.73 -1.36 16.35
N CYS A 134 -4.57 -1.83 16.80
CA CYS A 134 -3.28 -1.44 16.25
C CYS A 134 -3.19 -1.79 14.74
N ILE A 135 -3.59 -3.00 14.34
CA ILE A 135 -3.62 -3.39 12.93
C ILE A 135 -4.60 -2.54 12.13
N VAL A 136 -5.79 -2.26 12.66
CA VAL A 136 -6.77 -1.35 12.02
C VAL A 136 -6.13 0.02 11.78
N GLY A 137 -5.43 0.57 12.78
CA GLY A 137 -4.68 1.82 12.66
C GLY A 137 -3.61 1.76 11.58
N ILE A 138 -2.80 0.70 11.55
CA ILE A 138 -1.76 0.51 10.53
C ILE A 138 -2.38 0.43 9.12
N CYS A 139 -3.47 -0.32 8.95
CA CYS A 139 -4.16 -0.45 7.66
C CYS A 139 -4.72 0.90 7.19
N CYS A 140 -5.30 1.69 8.10
CA CYS A 140 -5.81 3.02 7.81
C CYS A 140 -4.67 3.97 7.38
N VAL A 141 -3.60 4.05 8.18
CA VAL A 141 -2.44 4.92 7.94
C VAL A 141 -1.72 4.53 6.65
N ASN A 142 -1.49 3.22 6.43
CA ASN A 142 -0.80 2.74 5.25
C ASN A 142 -1.55 3.06 3.95
N SER A 143 -2.88 3.03 3.94
CA SER A 143 -3.65 3.32 2.72
C SER A 143 -3.69 4.80 2.35
N MET A 144 -3.24 5.71 3.24
CA MET A 144 -3.20 7.16 2.96
C MET A 144 -2.16 7.55 1.90
N TYR A 145 -1.04 6.81 1.81
CA TYR A 145 0.06 7.19 0.91
C TYR A 145 -0.34 7.08 -0.57
N GLY A 146 -1.15 6.08 -0.94
CA GLY A 146 -1.44 5.76 -2.33
C GLY A 146 -2.05 6.91 -3.13
N SER A 147 -3.06 7.58 -2.58
CA SER A 147 -3.70 8.73 -3.23
C SER A 147 -2.75 9.92 -3.31
N SER A 148 -2.01 10.23 -2.23
CA SER A 148 -1.10 11.37 -2.19
C SER A 148 0.07 11.22 -3.16
N THR A 149 0.66 10.02 -3.26
CA THR A 149 1.77 9.78 -4.20
C THR A 149 1.28 9.72 -5.65
N GLN A 150 0.07 9.20 -5.90
CA GLN A 150 -0.50 9.18 -7.25
C GLN A 150 -0.70 10.60 -7.79
N VAL A 151 -1.30 11.49 -7.00
CA VAL A 151 -1.50 12.90 -7.37
C VAL A 151 -0.14 13.57 -7.64
N TYR A 152 0.84 13.36 -6.75
CA TYR A 152 2.17 13.93 -6.93
C TYR A 152 2.85 13.50 -8.23
N PHE A 153 2.79 12.21 -8.59
CA PHE A 153 3.40 11.73 -9.82
C PHE A 153 2.73 12.31 -11.06
N LEU A 154 1.39 12.43 -11.04
CA LEU A 154 0.65 13.00 -12.15
C LEU A 154 0.90 14.49 -12.29
N ASP A 155 0.91 15.24 -11.20
CA ASP A 155 1.18 16.68 -11.20
C ASP A 155 2.59 17.00 -11.70
N LEU A 156 3.59 16.23 -11.21
CA LEU A 156 4.97 16.41 -11.65
C LEU A 156 5.16 16.01 -13.11
N ALA A 157 4.54 14.91 -13.54
CA ALA A 157 4.58 14.49 -14.94
C ALA A 157 3.91 15.52 -15.85
N ALA A 158 2.75 16.06 -15.46
CA ALA A 158 2.05 17.08 -16.24
C ALA A 158 2.86 18.38 -16.35
N ALA A 159 3.59 18.77 -15.30
CA ALA A 159 4.38 20.02 -15.27
C ALA A 159 5.71 19.91 -16.03
N GLU A 160 6.46 18.81 -15.82
CA GLU A 160 7.85 18.71 -16.29
C GLU A 160 8.07 17.63 -17.37
N TYR A 161 7.19 16.60 -17.40
CA TYR A 161 7.35 15.43 -18.26
C TYR A 161 6.04 15.00 -18.92
N PRO A 162 5.37 15.86 -19.73
CA PRO A 162 4.03 15.57 -20.27
C PRO A 162 3.97 14.30 -21.12
N GLU A 163 5.08 13.89 -21.73
CA GLU A 163 5.18 12.66 -22.52
C GLU A 163 5.24 11.39 -21.62
N SER A 164 5.37 11.55 -20.29
CA SER A 164 5.53 10.47 -19.31
C SER A 164 4.30 10.28 -18.41
N ILE A 165 3.18 10.97 -18.63
CA ILE A 165 1.99 10.93 -17.77
C ILE A 165 1.44 9.51 -17.64
N ASP A 166 1.29 8.79 -18.76
CA ASP A 166 0.79 7.42 -18.75
C ASP A 166 1.71 6.48 -17.99
N PHE A 167 3.02 6.68 -18.13
CA PHE A 167 4.02 5.90 -17.40
C PHE A 167 4.01 6.25 -15.92
N ALA A 168 3.95 7.51 -15.56
CA ALA A 168 3.85 7.98 -14.18
C ALA A 168 2.60 7.44 -13.47
N SER A 169 1.47 7.29 -14.18
CA SER A 169 0.24 6.73 -13.63
C SER A 169 0.38 5.28 -13.15
N SER A 170 1.32 4.53 -13.71
CA SER A 170 1.57 3.13 -13.36
C SER A 170 2.58 2.95 -12.21
N PHE A 171 3.29 4.00 -11.80
CA PHE A 171 4.37 3.90 -10.81
C PHE A 171 3.91 3.30 -9.48
N ASN A 172 2.81 3.80 -8.91
CA ASN A 172 2.30 3.27 -7.65
C ASN A 172 2.07 1.76 -7.71
N SER A 173 1.46 1.26 -8.78
CA SER A 173 1.17 -0.18 -8.91
C SER A 173 2.43 -1.01 -9.08
N ILE A 174 3.36 -0.57 -9.93
CA ILE A 174 4.60 -1.32 -10.21
C ILE A 174 5.46 -1.38 -8.94
N PHE A 175 5.77 -0.24 -8.34
CA PHE A 175 6.68 -0.16 -7.20
C PHE A 175 6.05 -0.67 -5.91
N ALA A 176 4.71 -0.56 -5.73
CA ALA A 176 4.00 -1.24 -4.67
C ALA A 176 4.16 -2.76 -4.75
N ASN A 177 4.03 -3.36 -5.93
CA ASN A 177 4.22 -4.81 -6.10
C ASN A 177 5.64 -5.26 -5.80
N VAL A 178 6.66 -4.46 -6.12
CA VAL A 178 8.05 -4.72 -5.70
C VAL A 178 8.14 -4.72 -4.16
N GLY A 179 7.54 -3.72 -3.51
CA GLY A 179 7.49 -3.63 -2.05
C GLY A 179 6.75 -4.80 -1.40
N ILE A 180 5.60 -5.20 -1.96
CA ILE A 180 4.82 -6.38 -1.52
C ILE A 180 5.69 -7.65 -1.57
N SER A 181 6.40 -7.84 -2.66
CA SER A 181 7.28 -9.00 -2.86
C SER A 181 8.42 -9.00 -1.83
N LEU A 182 9.07 -7.86 -1.63
CA LEU A 182 10.15 -7.68 -0.65
C LEU A 182 9.64 -7.93 0.77
N GLY A 183 8.50 -7.36 1.16
CA GLY A 183 7.90 -7.53 2.47
C GLY A 183 7.49 -8.97 2.73
N SER A 184 6.85 -9.63 1.77
CA SER A 184 6.44 -11.04 1.91
C SER A 184 7.65 -11.98 1.98
N PHE A 185 8.71 -11.73 1.21
CA PHE A 185 9.96 -12.48 1.31
C PHE A 185 10.60 -12.31 2.70
N THR A 186 10.71 -11.07 3.18
CA THR A 186 11.24 -10.78 4.52
C THR A 186 10.38 -11.43 5.61
N ALA A 187 9.05 -11.40 5.46
CA ALA A 187 8.14 -12.06 6.39
C ALA A 187 8.40 -13.57 6.48
N ALA A 188 8.61 -14.23 5.34
CA ALA A 188 8.91 -15.66 5.31
C ALA A 188 10.24 -15.98 6.01
N GLN A 189 11.30 -15.19 5.76
CA GLN A 189 12.60 -15.37 6.42
C GLN A 189 12.49 -15.09 7.92
N ALA A 190 11.84 -14.00 8.32
CA ALA A 190 11.63 -13.67 9.73
C ALA A 190 10.83 -14.75 10.46
N ALA A 191 9.77 -15.26 9.85
CA ALA A 191 8.95 -16.33 10.42
C ALA A 191 9.76 -17.61 10.67
N CYS A 192 10.67 -17.95 9.74
CA CYS A 192 11.56 -19.12 9.88
C CYS A 192 12.63 -18.94 10.97
N LEU A 193 13.22 -17.73 11.09
CA LEU A 193 14.36 -17.48 11.96
C LEU A 193 13.96 -17.08 13.39
N THR A 194 12.93 -16.26 13.53
CA THR A 194 12.55 -15.63 14.80
C THR A 194 11.08 -15.83 15.19
N GLY A 195 10.31 -16.45 14.32
CA GLY A 195 8.88 -16.70 14.52
C GLY A 195 7.98 -15.61 13.97
N ILE A 196 6.71 -15.95 13.74
CA ILE A 196 5.72 -15.05 13.10
C ILE A 196 5.45 -13.79 13.95
N ALA A 197 5.50 -13.90 15.29
CA ALA A 197 5.24 -12.77 16.19
C ALA A 197 6.25 -11.62 16.02
N SER A 198 7.44 -11.89 15.49
CA SER A 198 8.49 -10.87 15.28
C SER A 198 8.36 -10.14 13.94
N THR A 199 7.53 -10.63 13.02
CA THR A 199 7.39 -10.03 11.67
C THR A 199 7.03 -8.54 11.69
N PRO A 200 6.23 -7.98 12.63
CA PRO A 200 5.96 -6.55 12.67
C PRO A 200 7.19 -5.68 12.93
N TYR A 201 8.20 -6.19 13.65
CA TYR A 201 9.44 -5.42 13.90
C TYR A 201 10.20 -5.15 12.61
N PHE A 202 10.28 -6.13 11.70
CA PHE A 202 10.89 -5.94 10.38
C PHE A 202 10.11 -4.92 9.56
N GLY A 203 8.76 -4.93 9.69
CA GLY A 203 7.92 -3.88 9.12
C GLY A 203 8.22 -2.51 9.69
N GLY A 204 8.42 -2.41 11.00
CA GLY A 204 8.83 -1.18 11.67
C GLY A 204 10.15 -0.62 11.13
N VAL A 205 11.14 -1.49 10.88
CA VAL A 205 12.43 -1.08 10.28
C VAL A 205 12.23 -0.52 8.87
N TYR A 206 11.45 -1.19 8.01
CA TYR A 206 11.14 -0.68 6.67
C TYR A 206 10.41 0.67 6.71
N SER A 207 9.43 0.80 7.62
CA SER A 207 8.68 2.04 7.77
C SER A 207 9.53 3.19 8.32
N LEU A 208 10.55 2.90 9.14
CA LEU A 208 11.51 3.90 9.64
C LEU A 208 12.41 4.44 8.53
N LEU A 209 12.70 3.61 7.53
CA LEU A 209 13.55 3.96 6.39
C LEU A 209 12.78 4.64 5.25
N SER A 210 11.43 4.63 5.29
CA SER A 210 10.57 5.23 4.27
C SER A 210 10.38 6.73 4.51
#